data_e10ee40345061cf8d547fe81befafb28
#
_entry.id   e10ee40345061cf8d547fe81befafb28
#
_cell.length_a   1.000
_cell.length_b   1.000
_cell.length_c   1.000
_cell.angle_alpha   90.00
_cell.angle_beta   90.00
_cell.angle_gamma   90.00
#
_symmetry.space_group_name_H-M   'P 1'
#
loop_
_entity.id
_entity.type
_entity.pdbx_description
1 polymer ?
#
loop_
_entity_poly.entity_id
_entity_poly.type
_entity_poly.pdbx_seq_one_letter_code
_entity_poly.pdbx_strand_id
1 'polypeptide(L)'
;MKKNFILTIALFATVTLSACSEIEDGVNRMDEWEDEKIEVDYPASFVHPGIMHTNNDIERLREIVTNREQPGYGCYEIFASDARSKADYTLQGPYKEIYRGNDNGTRPSIQGKYESDFNAAYQNSVMYAVTQDEAHAKKATEILMAYANTLEAIVAGDQPLLAGIMGVKFMYAAEMMRYLYPKGMTDENFAKVCSMFKNIFVPILDDFMATPAYTNGNWGASVSMSYIAAAVLFNDLDMYKKAVDFYCNGIDNGTIRNYIDGETGQCQESGRDQAHAQLGLACLSVTCEIAYKQGTDLYGVLDNRLQKGYEYTAQYNAGHDDVPFKTWKDITGKYCSWTKISSDQRGVFRPVYEMVYNHYVNRKRGSMKYTKEVIDKIRPEGYYY
;
A
#
# COMPACT_ATOMS: atom_id res chain seq x y z
N MET A 1 -55.76 -12.76 48.88
CA MET A 1 -55.15 -12.12 47.68
C MET A 1 -53.63 -12.16 47.85
N LYS A 2 -52.96 -13.11 47.18
CA LYS A 2 -51.50 -13.23 47.18
C LYS A 2 -51.00 -12.69 45.84
N LYS A 3 -50.19 -11.62 45.87
CA LYS A 3 -49.51 -11.08 44.69
C LYS A 3 -48.22 -11.90 44.46
N ASN A 4 -48.16 -12.60 43.33
CA ASN A 4 -46.92 -13.23 42.88
C ASN A 4 -46.05 -12.17 42.22
N PHE A 5 -44.86 -11.97 42.75
CA PHE A 5 -43.80 -11.22 42.12
C PHE A 5 -43.01 -12.16 41.21
N ILE A 6 -43.07 -11.95 39.94
CA ILE A 6 -42.23 -12.65 38.96
C ILE A 6 -40.91 -11.85 38.86
N LEU A 7 -39.86 -12.47 39.36
CA LEU A 7 -38.50 -11.96 39.26
C LEU A 7 -37.93 -12.36 37.87
N THR A 8 -37.87 -11.38 36.96
CA THR A 8 -37.23 -11.60 35.67
C THR A 8 -35.71 -11.46 35.85
N ILE A 9 -35.01 -12.60 35.84
CA ILE A 9 -33.55 -12.63 35.85
C ILE A 9 -33.12 -12.30 34.42
N ALA A 10 -32.60 -11.07 34.24
CA ALA A 10 -31.89 -10.69 33.02
C ALA A 10 -30.53 -11.41 33.02
N LEU A 11 -30.41 -12.40 32.16
CA LEU A 11 -29.15 -13.07 31.90
C LEU A 11 -28.27 -12.11 31.07
N PHE A 12 -27.42 -11.37 31.75
CA PHE A 12 -26.31 -10.68 31.06
C PHE A 12 -25.36 -11.77 30.59
N ALA A 13 -25.41 -12.04 29.29
CA ALA A 13 -24.34 -12.75 28.63
C ALA A 13 -23.11 -11.82 28.63
N THR A 14 -22.25 -11.98 29.62
CA THR A 14 -20.89 -11.48 29.57
C THR A 14 -20.20 -12.23 28.44
N VAL A 15 -20.10 -11.59 27.27
CA VAL A 15 -19.12 -11.97 26.26
C VAL A 15 -17.79 -11.72 26.92
N THR A 16 -17.20 -12.74 27.50
CA THR A 16 -15.79 -12.73 27.87
C THR A 16 -15.03 -12.55 26.57
N LEU A 17 -14.53 -11.35 26.34
CA LEU A 17 -13.42 -11.11 25.42
C LEU A 17 -12.29 -12.00 25.97
N SER A 18 -12.18 -13.22 25.44
CA SER A 18 -11.02 -14.07 25.67
C SER A 18 -9.87 -13.32 25.01
N ALA A 19 -9.20 -12.52 25.79
CA ALA A 19 -7.97 -11.90 25.36
C ALA A 19 -7.02 -13.01 24.95
N CYS A 20 -6.24 -12.79 23.90
CA CYS A 20 -5.19 -13.70 23.46
C CYS A 20 -4.09 -13.93 24.52
N SER A 21 -4.31 -13.51 25.77
CA SER A 21 -3.37 -13.56 26.89
C SER A 21 -2.91 -14.96 27.30
N GLU A 22 -3.58 -16.03 26.82
CA GLU A 22 -3.27 -17.43 27.20
C GLU A 22 -2.68 -18.26 26.03
N ILE A 23 -2.22 -17.60 24.94
CA ILE A 23 -1.61 -18.33 23.83
C ILE A 23 -0.12 -18.50 24.14
N GLU A 24 0.24 -19.63 24.74
CA GLU A 24 1.63 -19.94 25.15
C GLU A 24 2.61 -20.02 23.95
N ASP A 25 2.13 -20.39 22.76
CA ASP A 25 2.94 -20.54 21.53
C ASP A 25 2.73 -19.40 20.51
N GLY A 26 2.05 -18.33 20.88
CA GLY A 26 1.76 -17.20 20.00
C GLY A 26 2.96 -16.27 19.85
N VAL A 27 3.10 -15.67 18.68
CA VAL A 27 4.06 -14.59 18.47
C VAL A 27 3.59 -13.35 19.21
N ASN A 28 4.38 -12.89 20.19
CA ASN A 28 4.07 -11.65 20.94
C ASN A 28 4.91 -10.50 20.36
N ARG A 29 4.27 -9.65 19.56
CA ARG A 29 4.95 -8.52 18.93
C ARG A 29 5.47 -7.47 19.94
N MET A 30 4.77 -7.31 21.05
CA MET A 30 5.16 -6.32 22.06
C MET A 30 6.49 -6.69 22.77
N ASP A 31 6.78 -7.99 22.91
CA ASP A 31 7.99 -8.46 23.56
C ASP A 31 9.26 -8.20 22.71
N GLU A 32 9.11 -7.98 21.39
CA GLU A 32 10.23 -7.62 20.50
C GLU A 32 10.64 -6.14 20.61
N TRP A 33 9.90 -5.34 21.38
CA TRP A 33 10.09 -3.90 21.45
C TRP A 33 11.11 -3.48 22.51
N GLU A 34 11.60 -4.43 23.26
CA GLU A 34 12.20 -4.12 24.55
C GLU A 34 13.42 -3.24 24.48
N ASP A 35 14.04 -2.89 23.37
CA ASP A 35 15.20 -2.03 23.62
C ASP A 35 15.66 -1.04 22.54
N GLU A 36 15.28 -1.12 21.26
CA GLU A 36 15.88 -0.15 20.35
C GLU A 36 14.88 0.47 19.37
N LYS A 37 14.71 1.78 19.51
CA LYS A 37 14.10 2.60 18.46
C LYS A 37 14.91 2.42 17.17
N ILE A 38 14.23 2.07 16.06
CA ILE A 38 14.86 2.01 14.75
C ILE A 38 15.17 3.44 14.32
N GLU A 39 16.45 3.72 14.13
CA GLU A 39 16.94 4.99 13.63
C GLU A 39 17.38 4.84 12.17
N VAL A 40 17.09 5.83 11.35
CA VAL A 40 17.48 5.87 9.94
C VAL A 40 17.93 7.27 9.55
N ASP A 41 18.70 7.38 8.47
CA ASP A 41 19.08 8.66 7.90
C ASP A 41 17.95 9.28 7.11
N TYR A 42 17.84 10.59 7.18
CA TYR A 42 16.82 11.36 6.45
C TYR A 42 17.46 12.21 5.35
N PRO A 43 16.74 12.42 4.22
CA PRO A 43 17.26 13.30 3.17
C PRO A 43 17.32 14.76 3.65
N ALA A 44 18.28 15.50 3.14
CA ALA A 44 18.34 16.95 3.33
C ALA A 44 17.33 17.71 2.45
N SER A 45 16.96 17.12 1.32
CA SER A 45 15.95 17.62 0.38
C SER A 45 15.41 16.45 -0.44
N PHE A 46 14.20 16.60 -0.99
CA PHE A 46 13.59 15.57 -1.81
C PHE A 46 14.07 15.61 -3.27
N VAL A 47 14.06 14.44 -3.90
CA VAL A 47 14.27 14.25 -5.34
C VAL A 47 12.92 14.24 -6.04
N HIS A 48 12.82 14.94 -7.19
CA HIS A 48 11.61 15.00 -7.99
C HIS A 48 11.85 14.84 -9.50
N PRO A 49 10.98 14.11 -10.24
CA PRO A 49 10.04 13.18 -9.65
C PRO A 49 10.79 12.14 -8.83
N GLY A 50 10.17 11.58 -7.81
CA GLY A 50 10.87 10.68 -6.89
C GLY A 50 9.95 9.98 -5.91
N ILE A 51 8.62 10.08 -6.03
CA ILE A 51 7.72 9.23 -5.25
C ILE A 51 7.85 7.78 -5.76
N MET A 52 7.41 7.50 -6.98
CA MET A 52 7.53 6.15 -7.55
C MET A 52 8.59 6.08 -8.67
N HIS A 53 8.76 7.11 -9.45
CA HIS A 53 9.69 7.15 -10.59
C HIS A 53 10.62 8.34 -10.49
N THR A 54 11.92 8.08 -10.51
CA THR A 54 12.94 9.11 -10.70
C THR A 54 13.17 9.35 -12.20
N ASN A 55 13.89 10.42 -12.55
CA ASN A 55 14.29 10.63 -13.95
C ASN A 55 15.10 9.46 -14.50
N ASN A 56 15.98 8.85 -13.69
CA ASN A 56 16.73 7.65 -14.10
C ASN A 56 15.83 6.44 -14.36
N ASP A 57 14.79 6.26 -13.56
CA ASP A 57 13.81 5.19 -13.79
C ASP A 57 13.05 5.42 -15.11
N ILE A 58 12.68 6.65 -15.40
CA ILE A 58 11.98 7.04 -16.62
C ILE A 58 12.87 6.84 -17.86
N GLU A 59 14.13 7.23 -17.80
CA GLU A 59 15.10 6.99 -18.87
C GLU A 59 15.27 5.51 -19.13
N ARG A 60 15.45 4.71 -18.08
CA ARG A 60 15.54 3.25 -18.20
C ARG A 60 14.27 2.63 -18.81
N LEU A 61 13.07 3.08 -18.41
CA LEU A 61 11.81 2.62 -19.00
C LEU A 61 11.76 2.91 -20.51
N ARG A 62 12.21 4.09 -20.94
CA ARG A 62 12.31 4.45 -22.35
C ARG A 62 13.26 3.55 -23.10
N GLU A 63 14.44 3.28 -22.53
CA GLU A 63 15.43 2.37 -23.11
C GLU A 63 14.87 0.97 -23.30
N ILE A 64 14.25 0.40 -22.24
CA ILE A 64 13.61 -0.92 -22.30
C ILE A 64 12.58 -0.99 -23.43
N VAL A 65 11.73 0.04 -23.56
CA VAL A 65 10.67 0.07 -24.57
C VAL A 65 11.25 0.27 -25.97
N THR A 66 12.23 1.17 -26.13
CA THR A 66 12.88 1.45 -27.41
C THR A 66 13.64 0.23 -27.94
N ASN A 67 14.40 -0.45 -27.05
CA ASN A 67 15.23 -1.59 -27.38
C ASN A 67 14.46 -2.93 -27.33
N ARG A 68 13.19 -2.92 -26.93
CA ARG A 68 12.35 -4.11 -26.72
C ARG A 68 12.99 -5.16 -25.78
N GLU A 69 13.58 -4.68 -24.68
CA GLU A 69 14.28 -5.55 -23.73
C GLU A 69 13.31 -6.37 -22.89
N GLN A 70 13.49 -7.70 -22.90
CA GLN A 70 12.65 -8.61 -22.13
C GLN A 70 13.22 -8.79 -20.69
N PRO A 71 12.37 -9.01 -19.69
CA PRO A 71 10.89 -9.12 -19.75
C PRO A 71 10.15 -7.77 -19.72
N GLY A 72 10.86 -6.65 -19.52
CA GLY A 72 10.26 -5.34 -19.32
C GLY A 72 9.40 -4.86 -20.49
N TYR A 73 9.81 -5.15 -21.73
CA TYR A 73 9.02 -4.81 -22.90
C TYR A 73 7.68 -5.58 -22.96
N GLY A 74 7.67 -6.86 -22.61
CA GLY A 74 6.42 -7.63 -22.51
C GLY A 74 5.47 -7.08 -21.43
N CYS A 75 6.01 -6.63 -20.30
CA CYS A 75 5.22 -5.94 -19.27
C CYS A 75 4.64 -4.61 -19.80
N TYR A 76 5.43 -3.85 -20.54
CA TYR A 76 4.96 -2.61 -21.19
C TYR A 76 3.84 -2.87 -22.19
N GLU A 77 3.91 -3.93 -23.01
CA GLU A 77 2.86 -4.26 -23.97
C GLU A 77 1.52 -4.55 -23.27
N ILE A 78 1.54 -5.29 -22.16
CA ILE A 78 0.35 -5.54 -21.32
C ILE A 78 -0.18 -4.23 -20.74
N PHE A 79 0.69 -3.43 -20.14
CA PHE A 79 0.35 -2.14 -19.56
C PHE A 79 -0.25 -1.18 -20.61
N ALA A 80 0.38 -1.04 -21.75
CA ALA A 80 -0.08 -0.18 -22.84
C ALA A 80 -1.38 -0.67 -23.51
N SER A 81 -1.71 -1.96 -23.39
CA SER A 81 -2.97 -2.53 -23.89
C SER A 81 -4.17 -2.26 -22.99
N ASP A 82 -3.96 -1.96 -21.72
CA ASP A 82 -5.03 -1.65 -20.76
C ASP A 82 -5.82 -0.42 -21.22
N ALA A 83 -7.14 -0.48 -21.11
CA ALA A 83 -8.04 0.63 -21.50
C ALA A 83 -7.74 1.92 -20.72
N ARG A 84 -7.27 1.80 -19.48
CA ARG A 84 -6.91 2.94 -18.62
C ARG A 84 -5.59 3.60 -19.03
N SER A 85 -4.76 2.92 -19.82
CA SER A 85 -3.52 3.47 -20.39
C SER A 85 -3.74 4.25 -21.68
N LYS A 86 -4.97 4.30 -22.19
CA LYS A 86 -5.27 4.98 -23.45
C LYS A 86 -5.50 6.47 -23.24
N ALA A 87 -4.99 7.30 -24.18
CA ALA A 87 -5.16 8.74 -24.13
C ALA A 87 -6.63 9.18 -24.35
N ASP A 88 -7.43 8.34 -24.94
CA ASP A 88 -8.89 8.53 -25.14
C ASP A 88 -9.75 7.90 -24.03
N TYR A 89 -9.12 7.49 -22.90
CA TYR A 89 -9.86 6.99 -21.75
C TYR A 89 -11.01 7.95 -21.36
N THR A 90 -12.19 7.38 -21.19
CA THR A 90 -13.37 8.15 -20.78
C THR A 90 -13.47 8.20 -19.26
N LEU A 91 -13.33 9.40 -18.68
CA LEU A 91 -13.50 9.66 -17.26
C LEU A 91 -14.89 9.20 -16.78
N GLN A 92 -14.94 8.41 -15.70
CA GLN A 92 -16.17 7.83 -15.17
C GLN A 92 -16.78 8.66 -14.02
N GLY A 93 -15.96 9.47 -13.35
CA GLY A 93 -16.38 10.53 -12.41
C GLY A 93 -16.28 11.91 -13.08
N PRO A 94 -15.88 12.97 -12.33
CA PRO A 94 -15.51 12.96 -10.92
C PRO A 94 -16.70 12.81 -9.97
N TYR A 95 -16.43 12.39 -8.74
CA TYR A 95 -17.42 12.26 -7.67
C TYR A 95 -17.11 13.26 -6.54
N LYS A 96 -18.18 13.84 -5.93
CA LYS A 96 -18.04 14.68 -4.73
C LYS A 96 -17.63 13.89 -3.50
N GLU A 97 -18.16 12.68 -3.38
CA GLU A 97 -17.83 11.74 -2.32
C GLU A 97 -17.39 10.41 -2.92
N ILE A 98 -16.32 9.81 -2.38
CA ILE A 98 -15.88 8.46 -2.73
C ILE A 98 -15.92 7.57 -1.49
N TYR A 99 -16.20 6.28 -1.71
CA TYR A 99 -16.34 5.26 -0.66
C TYR A 99 -16.14 3.86 -1.24
N ARG A 100 -15.83 2.91 -0.37
CA ARG A 100 -15.67 1.51 -0.77
C ARG A 100 -17.00 0.77 -0.73
N GLY A 101 -17.18 -0.16 -1.68
CA GLY A 101 -18.39 -0.98 -1.77
C GLY A 101 -19.64 -0.16 -2.07
N ASN A 102 -20.71 -0.47 -1.34
CA ASN A 102 -22.02 0.15 -1.45
C ASN A 102 -22.55 0.71 -0.11
N ASP A 103 -21.64 0.89 0.84
CA ASP A 103 -21.95 1.40 2.19
C ASP A 103 -23.16 0.64 2.82
N ASN A 104 -23.04 -0.68 2.92
CA ASN A 104 -24.09 -1.59 3.42
C ASN A 104 -25.43 -1.48 2.68
N GLY A 105 -25.38 -1.17 1.39
CA GLY A 105 -26.58 -1.04 0.54
C GLY A 105 -27.25 0.33 0.58
N THR A 106 -26.68 1.29 1.30
CA THR A 106 -27.25 2.65 1.41
C THR A 106 -26.87 3.53 0.22
N ARG A 107 -25.84 3.16 -0.54
CA ARG A 107 -25.29 3.94 -1.66
C ARG A 107 -25.03 3.04 -2.89
N PRO A 108 -25.12 3.60 -4.12
CA PRO A 108 -24.76 2.86 -5.32
C PRO A 108 -23.24 2.57 -5.33
N SER A 109 -22.81 1.39 -5.78
CA SER A 109 -21.38 1.08 -5.91
C SER A 109 -20.74 1.93 -7.01
N ILE A 110 -19.80 2.78 -6.62
CA ILE A 110 -18.99 3.61 -7.53
C ILE A 110 -17.50 3.25 -7.46
N GLN A 111 -17.13 2.32 -6.58
CA GLN A 111 -15.73 2.00 -6.28
C GLN A 111 -14.92 1.71 -7.55
N GLY A 112 -15.34 0.79 -8.38
CA GLY A 112 -14.61 0.44 -9.60
C GLY A 112 -14.47 1.60 -10.60
N LYS A 113 -15.34 2.61 -10.51
CA LYS A 113 -15.32 3.78 -11.39
C LYS A 113 -14.21 4.76 -10.99
N TYR A 114 -14.21 5.25 -9.75
CA TYR A 114 -13.16 6.19 -9.33
C TYR A 114 -11.78 5.49 -9.24
N GLU A 115 -11.73 4.20 -8.89
CA GLU A 115 -10.48 3.43 -8.93
C GLU A 115 -9.92 3.34 -10.36
N SER A 116 -10.80 3.17 -11.36
CA SER A 116 -10.40 3.20 -12.77
C SER A 116 -9.86 4.57 -13.18
N ASP A 117 -10.50 5.65 -12.75
CA ASP A 117 -10.04 7.02 -13.02
C ASP A 117 -8.67 7.29 -12.40
N PHE A 118 -8.45 6.91 -11.14
CA PHE A 118 -7.18 7.12 -10.45
C PHE A 118 -6.05 6.29 -11.09
N ASN A 119 -6.35 5.04 -11.44
CA ASN A 119 -5.42 4.22 -12.21
C ASN A 119 -5.14 4.82 -13.60
N ALA A 120 -6.17 5.33 -14.30
CA ALA A 120 -6.00 5.95 -15.61
C ALA A 120 -5.15 7.21 -15.56
N ALA A 121 -5.28 8.04 -14.52
CA ALA A 121 -4.41 9.18 -14.32
C ALA A 121 -2.94 8.77 -14.21
N TYR A 122 -2.65 7.76 -13.38
CA TYR A 122 -1.29 7.26 -13.23
C TYR A 122 -0.79 6.54 -14.47
N GLN A 123 -1.58 5.65 -15.07
CA GLN A 123 -1.18 4.93 -16.26
C GLN A 123 -0.89 5.87 -17.44
N ASN A 124 -1.71 6.90 -17.64
CA ASN A 124 -1.45 7.92 -18.65
C ASN A 124 -0.21 8.76 -18.33
N SER A 125 0.08 9.04 -17.07
CA SER A 125 1.34 9.73 -16.71
C SER A 125 2.58 8.89 -17.04
N VAL A 126 2.54 7.57 -16.85
CA VAL A 126 3.60 6.64 -17.25
C VAL A 126 3.67 6.53 -18.78
N MET A 127 2.55 6.41 -19.48
CA MET A 127 2.53 6.41 -20.94
C MET A 127 3.16 7.67 -21.53
N TYR A 128 2.85 8.85 -20.98
CA TYR A 128 3.53 10.08 -21.36
C TYR A 128 5.03 10.04 -21.08
N ALA A 129 5.43 9.57 -19.89
CA ALA A 129 6.83 9.47 -19.53
C ALA A 129 7.63 8.61 -20.53
N VAL A 130 7.02 7.53 -21.03
CA VAL A 130 7.66 6.60 -21.98
C VAL A 130 7.57 7.09 -23.42
N THR A 131 6.37 7.45 -23.89
CA THR A 131 6.10 7.73 -25.32
C THR A 131 6.33 9.18 -25.73
N GLN A 132 6.29 10.12 -24.77
CA GLN A 132 6.30 11.57 -24.98
C GLN A 132 5.10 12.09 -25.80
N ASP A 133 4.04 11.28 -25.96
CA ASP A 133 2.81 11.73 -26.57
C ASP A 133 2.00 12.56 -25.56
N GLU A 134 1.87 13.85 -25.87
CA GLU A 134 1.14 14.81 -25.03
C GLU A 134 -0.34 14.50 -24.83
N ALA A 135 -0.94 13.65 -25.66
CA ALA A 135 -2.32 13.23 -25.48
C ALA A 135 -2.49 12.50 -24.13
N HIS A 136 -1.50 11.69 -23.73
CA HIS A 136 -1.47 11.03 -22.43
C HIS A 136 -1.30 12.02 -21.29
N ALA A 137 -0.39 13.00 -21.40
CA ALA A 137 -0.20 14.01 -20.35
C ALA A 137 -1.46 14.87 -20.14
N LYS A 138 -2.13 15.23 -21.24
CA LYS A 138 -3.42 15.94 -21.19
C LYS A 138 -4.49 15.11 -20.47
N LYS A 139 -4.58 13.82 -20.77
CA LYS A 139 -5.53 12.91 -20.11
C LYS A 139 -5.26 12.77 -18.63
N ALA A 140 -4.02 12.53 -18.23
CA ALA A 140 -3.66 12.46 -16.80
C ALA A 140 -4.01 13.76 -16.07
N THR A 141 -3.66 14.92 -16.66
CA THR A 141 -3.98 16.24 -16.09
C THR A 141 -5.48 16.50 -16.03
N GLU A 142 -6.23 16.13 -17.06
CA GLU A 142 -7.70 16.22 -17.09
C GLU A 142 -8.33 15.51 -15.88
N ILE A 143 -7.93 14.25 -15.65
CA ILE A 143 -8.47 13.44 -14.55
C ILE A 143 -8.10 14.06 -13.20
N LEU A 144 -6.82 14.42 -13.00
CA LEU A 144 -6.35 15.06 -11.77
C LEU A 144 -7.13 16.33 -11.45
N MET A 145 -7.33 17.20 -12.43
CA MET A 145 -8.05 18.46 -12.26
C MET A 145 -9.54 18.27 -12.06
N ALA A 146 -10.15 17.26 -12.70
CA ALA A 146 -11.55 16.95 -12.50
C ALA A 146 -11.85 16.61 -11.04
N TYR A 147 -11.03 15.74 -10.43
CA TYR A 147 -11.18 15.40 -9.02
C TYR A 147 -10.74 16.53 -8.09
N ALA A 148 -9.66 17.23 -8.38
CA ALA A 148 -9.22 18.39 -7.57
C ALA A 148 -10.27 19.52 -7.49
N ASN A 149 -11.12 19.64 -8.50
CA ASN A 149 -12.21 20.63 -8.52
C ASN A 149 -13.54 20.10 -7.94
N THR A 150 -13.67 18.79 -7.69
CA THR A 150 -14.98 18.19 -7.40
C THR A 150 -15.01 17.36 -6.12
N LEU A 151 -13.95 16.64 -5.79
CA LEU A 151 -13.91 15.76 -4.62
C LEU A 151 -13.98 16.58 -3.34
N GLU A 152 -14.96 16.28 -2.49
CA GLU A 152 -15.22 16.97 -1.23
C GLU A 152 -14.90 16.08 -0.01
N ALA A 153 -15.10 14.75 -0.12
CA ALA A 153 -14.88 13.84 1.00
C ALA A 153 -14.63 12.37 0.59
N ILE A 154 -13.93 11.66 1.46
CA ILE A 154 -13.93 10.20 1.55
C ILE A 154 -14.85 9.84 2.71
N VAL A 155 -15.86 9.00 2.45
CA VAL A 155 -16.90 8.69 3.44
C VAL A 155 -17.04 7.19 3.67
N ALA A 156 -17.87 6.79 4.65
CA ALA A 156 -18.10 5.41 5.10
C ALA A 156 -16.92 4.78 5.89
N GLY A 157 -17.05 3.47 6.25
CA GLY A 157 -16.22 2.84 7.29
C GLY A 157 -14.74 2.59 6.95
N ASP A 158 -14.41 2.45 5.66
CA ASP A 158 -13.07 2.04 5.21
C ASP A 158 -12.21 3.23 4.72
N GLN A 159 -12.45 4.41 5.23
CA GLN A 159 -11.77 5.65 4.80
C GLN A 159 -10.23 5.54 4.83
N PRO A 160 -9.58 5.04 5.91
CA PRO A 160 -8.13 4.95 5.95
C PRO A 160 -7.56 4.02 4.88
N LEU A 161 -8.22 2.87 4.65
CA LEU A 161 -7.79 1.93 3.64
C LEU A 161 -7.97 2.49 2.21
N LEU A 162 -9.06 3.20 1.95
CA LEU A 162 -9.27 3.87 0.67
C LEU A 162 -8.23 4.97 0.45
N ALA A 163 -8.05 5.86 1.43
CA ALA A 163 -7.06 6.94 1.36
C ALA A 163 -5.64 6.39 1.17
N GLY A 164 -5.31 5.27 1.84
CA GLY A 164 -4.02 4.61 1.74
C GLY A 164 -3.78 4.02 0.34
N ILE A 165 -4.66 3.14 -0.14
CA ILE A 165 -4.44 2.40 -1.40
C ILE A 165 -4.62 3.29 -2.63
N MET A 166 -5.63 4.15 -2.62
CA MET A 166 -5.96 4.94 -3.81
C MET A 166 -5.27 6.29 -3.84
N GLY A 167 -5.03 6.91 -2.67
CA GLY A 167 -4.35 8.20 -2.57
C GLY A 167 -2.95 8.16 -3.16
N VAL A 168 -2.18 7.13 -2.87
CA VAL A 168 -0.80 7.00 -3.34
C VAL A 168 -0.70 6.97 -4.87
N LYS A 169 -1.59 6.25 -5.55
CA LYS A 169 -1.60 6.17 -7.03
C LYS A 169 -1.89 7.51 -7.68
N PHE A 170 -2.81 8.25 -7.10
CA PHE A 170 -3.18 9.56 -7.60
C PHE A 170 -2.08 10.59 -7.33
N MET A 171 -1.32 10.45 -6.24
CA MET A 171 -0.12 11.25 -5.95
C MET A 171 1.02 10.96 -6.92
N TYR A 172 1.22 9.70 -7.36
CA TYR A 172 2.17 9.37 -8.42
C TYR A 172 1.90 10.16 -9.70
N ALA A 173 0.63 10.15 -10.12
CA ALA A 173 0.22 10.90 -11.30
C ALA A 173 0.44 12.42 -11.14
N ALA A 174 0.10 12.96 -9.97
CA ALA A 174 0.25 14.38 -9.68
C ALA A 174 1.71 14.83 -9.75
N GLU A 175 2.62 14.07 -9.11
CA GLU A 175 4.05 14.37 -9.16
C GLU A 175 4.59 14.25 -10.58
N MET A 176 4.30 13.15 -11.27
CA MET A 176 4.79 12.96 -12.64
C MET A 176 4.34 14.10 -13.55
N MET A 177 3.06 14.52 -13.49
CA MET A 177 2.57 15.63 -14.29
C MET A 177 3.21 16.96 -13.90
N ARG A 178 3.45 17.18 -12.61
CA ARG A 178 4.14 18.39 -12.13
C ARG A 178 5.52 18.56 -12.75
N TYR A 179 6.31 17.51 -12.79
CA TYR A 179 7.72 17.58 -13.21
C TYR A 179 7.95 17.24 -14.68
N LEU A 180 7.09 16.44 -15.32
CA LEU A 180 7.24 16.05 -16.72
C LEU A 180 6.39 16.91 -17.68
N TYR A 181 5.26 17.47 -17.22
CA TYR A 181 4.33 18.24 -18.05
C TYR A 181 3.92 19.57 -17.38
N PRO A 182 4.88 20.46 -17.02
CA PRO A 182 4.61 21.67 -16.26
C PRO A 182 3.71 22.68 -17.00
N LYS A 183 3.64 22.61 -18.34
CA LYS A 183 2.73 23.49 -19.12
C LYS A 183 1.24 23.14 -18.89
N GLY A 184 0.92 21.89 -18.54
CA GLY A 184 -0.45 21.49 -18.19
C GLY A 184 -0.67 21.45 -16.68
N MET A 185 0.31 20.99 -15.92
CA MET A 185 0.30 21.02 -14.45
C MET A 185 1.04 22.27 -13.94
N THR A 186 0.43 23.43 -14.20
CA THR A 186 0.93 24.75 -13.76
C THR A 186 0.99 24.82 -12.23
N ASP A 187 1.66 25.85 -11.68
CA ASP A 187 1.70 26.07 -10.22
C ASP A 187 0.31 26.16 -9.62
N GLU A 188 -0.63 26.82 -10.30
CA GLU A 188 -2.03 26.96 -9.86
C GLU A 188 -2.74 25.60 -9.86
N ASN A 189 -2.62 24.82 -10.93
CA ASN A 189 -3.22 23.49 -11.04
C ASN A 189 -2.65 22.53 -9.99
N PHE A 190 -1.34 22.54 -9.83
CA PHE A 190 -0.68 21.71 -8.84
C PHE A 190 -1.09 22.07 -7.40
N ALA A 191 -1.21 23.37 -7.10
CA ALA A 191 -1.69 23.84 -5.81
C ALA A 191 -3.13 23.35 -5.50
N LYS A 192 -4.02 23.32 -6.49
CA LYS A 192 -5.38 22.74 -6.33
C LYS A 192 -5.35 21.27 -6.05
N VAL A 193 -4.51 20.50 -6.78
CA VAL A 193 -4.34 19.07 -6.55
C VAL A 193 -3.76 18.81 -5.15
N CYS A 194 -2.74 19.54 -4.74
CA CYS A 194 -2.19 19.45 -3.39
C CYS A 194 -3.21 19.81 -2.32
N SER A 195 -4.04 20.82 -2.55
CA SER A 195 -5.12 21.21 -1.62
C SER A 195 -6.15 20.11 -1.42
N MET A 196 -6.53 19.39 -2.48
CA MET A 196 -7.42 18.24 -2.39
C MET A 196 -6.80 17.16 -1.47
N PHE A 197 -5.53 16.79 -1.66
CA PHE A 197 -4.88 15.79 -0.81
C PHE A 197 -4.75 16.28 0.64
N LYS A 198 -4.31 17.51 0.86
CA LYS A 198 -4.13 18.08 2.21
C LYS A 198 -5.44 18.16 3.00
N ASN A 199 -6.54 18.43 2.34
CA ASN A 199 -7.82 18.67 3.01
C ASN A 199 -8.70 17.40 3.13
N ILE A 200 -8.48 16.37 2.28
CA ILE A 200 -9.36 15.21 2.22
C ILE A 200 -8.61 13.92 2.62
N PHE A 201 -7.45 13.67 2.09
CA PHE A 201 -6.72 12.41 2.32
C PHE A 201 -5.87 12.47 3.60
N VAL A 202 -5.04 13.51 3.73
CA VAL A 202 -4.08 13.61 4.84
C VAL A 202 -4.75 13.58 6.22
N PRO A 203 -5.88 14.29 6.48
CA PRO A 203 -6.53 14.23 7.79
C PRO A 203 -6.95 12.81 8.18
N ILE A 204 -7.40 11.99 7.23
CA ILE A 204 -7.79 10.60 7.48
C ILE A 204 -6.56 9.74 7.82
N LEU A 205 -5.45 9.95 7.11
CA LEU A 205 -4.20 9.23 7.37
C LEU A 205 -3.58 9.63 8.72
N ASP A 206 -3.62 10.93 9.03
CA ASP A 206 -3.14 11.47 10.32
C ASP A 206 -3.94 10.93 11.51
N ASP A 207 -5.27 10.94 11.39
CA ASP A 207 -6.19 10.43 12.42
C ASP A 207 -5.95 8.93 12.67
N PHE A 208 -5.79 8.15 11.61
CA PHE A 208 -5.47 6.72 11.73
C PHE A 208 -4.16 6.50 12.50
N MET A 209 -3.09 7.23 12.16
CA MET A 209 -1.78 7.08 12.80
C MET A 209 -1.78 7.56 14.25
N ALA A 210 -2.68 8.47 14.62
CA ALA A 210 -2.84 8.97 15.98
C ALA A 210 -3.79 8.12 16.84
N THR A 211 -4.59 7.25 16.21
CA THR A 211 -5.56 6.38 16.90
C THR A 211 -4.88 5.08 17.34
N PRO A 212 -5.15 4.55 18.55
CA PRO A 212 -4.68 3.21 18.94
C PRO A 212 -5.08 2.15 17.91
N ALA A 213 -4.19 1.20 17.65
CA ALA A 213 -4.40 0.14 16.65
C ALA A 213 -5.75 -0.59 16.83
N TYR A 214 -6.48 -0.76 15.76
CA TYR A 214 -7.82 -1.37 15.78
C TYR A 214 -8.14 -2.25 14.57
N THR A 215 -7.19 -2.35 13.61
CA THR A 215 -7.37 -3.04 12.33
C THR A 215 -6.32 -4.11 12.10
N ASN A 216 -6.49 -4.93 11.04
CA ASN A 216 -5.43 -5.77 10.50
C ASN A 216 -4.33 -4.91 9.86
N GLY A 217 -3.14 -5.49 9.75
CA GLY A 217 -1.94 -4.75 9.39
C GLY A 217 -1.92 -4.15 7.99
N ASN A 218 -2.66 -4.70 7.01
CA ASN A 218 -2.72 -4.10 5.68
C ASN A 218 -3.23 -2.65 5.68
N TRP A 219 -4.06 -2.26 6.67
CA TRP A 219 -4.55 -0.88 6.81
C TRP A 219 -3.41 0.07 7.19
N GLY A 220 -2.71 -0.19 8.28
CA GLY A 220 -1.59 0.64 8.72
C GLY A 220 -0.46 0.70 7.69
N ALA A 221 -0.17 -0.43 7.03
CA ALA A 221 0.79 -0.46 5.93
C ALA A 221 0.35 0.44 4.76
N SER A 222 -0.94 0.44 4.39
CA SER A 222 -1.46 1.32 3.33
C SER A 222 -1.46 2.79 3.71
N VAL A 223 -1.73 3.11 4.98
CA VAL A 223 -1.65 4.46 5.51
C VAL A 223 -0.22 4.98 5.44
N SER A 224 0.75 4.20 5.91
CA SER A 224 2.19 4.54 5.84
C SER A 224 2.62 4.84 4.39
N MET A 225 2.21 4.00 3.45
CA MET A 225 2.50 4.14 2.02
C MET A 225 1.98 5.47 1.43
N SER A 226 0.74 5.83 1.73
CA SER A 226 0.14 7.06 1.19
C SER A 226 0.66 8.30 1.91
N TYR A 227 0.94 8.20 3.20
CA TYR A 227 1.44 9.33 3.99
C TYR A 227 2.86 9.75 3.58
N ILE A 228 3.76 8.79 3.37
CA ILE A 228 5.12 9.09 2.89
C ILE A 228 5.10 9.68 1.47
N ALA A 229 4.20 9.21 0.60
CA ALA A 229 4.01 9.77 -0.74
C ALA A 229 3.53 11.23 -0.67
N ALA A 230 2.58 11.53 0.21
CA ALA A 230 2.10 12.89 0.45
C ALA A 230 3.22 13.82 0.95
N ALA A 231 4.05 13.33 1.89
CA ALA A 231 5.19 14.09 2.41
C ALA A 231 6.17 14.50 1.31
N VAL A 232 6.51 13.57 0.41
CA VAL A 232 7.38 13.87 -0.75
C VAL A 232 6.68 14.84 -1.70
N LEU A 233 5.38 14.60 -2.04
CA LEU A 233 4.63 15.48 -2.93
C LEU A 233 4.59 16.94 -2.45
N PHE A 234 4.53 17.15 -1.14
CA PHE A 234 4.42 18.48 -0.54
C PHE A 234 5.77 19.10 -0.17
N ASN A 235 6.89 18.39 -0.36
CA ASN A 235 8.20 18.79 0.16
C ASN A 235 8.20 18.98 1.70
N ASP A 236 7.48 18.14 2.43
CA ASP A 236 7.31 18.25 3.87
C ASP A 236 8.15 17.18 4.60
N LEU A 237 9.33 17.62 5.11
CA LEU A 237 10.26 16.73 5.79
C LEU A 237 9.73 16.24 7.15
N ASP A 238 8.91 17.01 7.83
CA ASP A 238 8.35 16.60 9.13
C ASP A 238 7.27 15.53 8.93
N MET A 239 6.41 15.67 7.91
CA MET A 239 5.53 14.59 7.48
C MET A 239 6.31 13.34 7.09
N TYR A 240 7.40 13.49 6.37
CA TYR A 240 8.24 12.36 5.95
C TYR A 240 8.83 11.62 7.15
N LYS A 241 9.41 12.34 8.11
CA LYS A 241 9.92 11.76 9.35
C LYS A 241 8.83 11.04 10.14
N LYS A 242 7.63 11.62 10.22
CA LYS A 242 6.48 11.00 10.87
C LYS A 242 6.07 9.70 10.17
N ALA A 243 6.05 9.67 8.83
CA ALA A 243 5.75 8.46 8.06
C ALA A 243 6.78 7.34 8.33
N VAL A 244 8.06 7.69 8.30
CA VAL A 244 9.17 6.77 8.55
C VAL A 244 9.16 6.26 9.98
N ASP A 245 8.93 7.14 10.97
CA ASP A 245 8.82 6.73 12.37
C ASP A 245 7.61 5.81 12.60
N PHE A 246 6.47 6.09 11.98
CA PHE A 246 5.32 5.18 12.03
C PHE A 246 5.62 3.83 11.40
N TYR A 247 6.26 3.79 10.22
CA TYR A 247 6.67 2.54 9.58
C TYR A 247 7.59 1.70 10.47
N CYS A 248 8.60 2.33 11.09
CA CYS A 248 9.64 1.67 11.88
C CYS A 248 9.20 1.36 13.31
N ASN A 249 8.56 2.32 13.97
CA ASN A 249 8.38 2.37 15.42
C ASN A 249 6.92 2.54 15.86
N GLY A 250 5.97 2.66 14.93
CA GLY A 250 4.56 2.87 15.24
C GLY A 250 3.90 1.66 15.91
N ILE A 251 2.93 1.91 16.79
CA ILE A 251 2.18 0.87 17.52
C ILE A 251 0.92 0.53 16.69
N ASP A 252 1.13 -0.16 15.57
CA ASP A 252 0.05 -0.63 14.69
C ASP A 252 0.44 -1.99 14.08
N ASN A 253 -0.55 -2.84 13.79
CA ASN A 253 -0.33 -4.13 13.14
C ASN A 253 0.34 -4.03 11.76
N GLY A 254 0.27 -2.86 11.11
CA GLY A 254 0.83 -2.61 9.77
C GLY A 254 2.25 -2.07 9.76
N THR A 255 2.89 -1.89 10.91
CA THR A 255 4.29 -1.47 10.99
C THR A 255 5.23 -2.64 10.77
N ILE A 256 6.48 -2.38 10.35
CA ILE A 256 7.40 -3.47 9.96
C ILE A 256 7.65 -4.47 11.09
N ARG A 257 7.73 -4.00 12.35
CA ARG A 257 7.91 -4.85 13.53
C ARG A 257 6.71 -5.75 13.79
N ASN A 258 5.52 -5.20 13.63
CA ASN A 258 4.27 -5.86 14.01
C ASN A 258 3.63 -6.63 12.86
N TYR A 259 4.05 -6.40 11.63
CA TYR A 259 3.50 -7.10 10.48
C TYR A 259 4.25 -8.38 10.12
N ILE A 260 5.56 -8.43 10.36
CA ILE A 260 6.42 -9.56 9.97
C ILE A 260 7.19 -10.09 11.17
N ASP A 261 7.07 -11.38 11.41
CA ASP A 261 7.85 -12.12 12.42
C ASP A 261 9.35 -12.12 12.09
N GLY A 262 10.18 -11.79 13.08
CA GLY A 262 11.61 -11.65 12.90
C GLY A 262 12.35 -12.96 12.64
N GLU A 263 11.87 -14.04 13.20
CA GLU A 263 12.45 -15.37 13.09
C GLU A 263 12.01 -16.08 11.81
N THR A 264 10.69 -16.17 11.59
CA THR A 264 10.12 -16.99 10.53
C THR A 264 9.80 -16.24 9.24
N GLY A 265 9.60 -14.93 9.31
CA GLY A 265 9.05 -14.13 8.21
C GLY A 265 7.52 -14.21 8.08
N GLN A 266 6.82 -14.92 8.98
CA GLN A 266 5.37 -15.00 8.98
C GLN A 266 4.75 -13.60 9.06
N CYS A 267 3.76 -13.31 8.18
CA CYS A 267 3.02 -12.06 8.23
C CYS A 267 1.82 -12.16 9.17
N GLN A 268 1.44 -11.05 9.78
CA GLN A 268 0.30 -10.97 10.71
C GLN A 268 -0.98 -11.54 10.10
N GLU A 269 -1.21 -11.35 8.81
CA GLU A 269 -2.40 -11.83 8.10
C GLU A 269 -2.22 -13.20 7.41
N SER A 270 -1.10 -13.92 7.63
CA SER A 270 -0.86 -15.23 7.01
C SER A 270 -1.93 -16.27 7.37
N GLY A 271 -2.54 -16.17 8.55
CA GLY A 271 -3.65 -17.03 8.97
C GLY A 271 -5.03 -16.57 8.49
N ARG A 272 -5.14 -15.34 7.99
CA ARG A 272 -6.37 -14.76 7.46
C ARG A 272 -6.65 -15.23 6.03
N ASP A 273 -5.86 -14.80 5.08
CA ASP A 273 -5.84 -15.19 3.67
C ASP A 273 -4.58 -14.67 2.98
N GLN A 274 -4.25 -15.24 1.82
CA GLN A 274 -3.03 -14.89 1.10
C GLN A 274 -3.15 -13.57 0.30
N ALA A 275 -4.36 -13.13 -0.02
CA ALA A 275 -4.56 -11.86 -0.70
C ALA A 275 -4.22 -10.67 0.20
N HIS A 276 -4.65 -10.72 1.48
CA HIS A 276 -4.33 -9.64 2.43
C HIS A 276 -2.87 -9.69 2.89
N ALA A 277 -2.29 -10.89 3.08
CA ALA A 277 -0.86 -11.03 3.38
C ALA A 277 0.00 -10.37 2.28
N GLN A 278 -0.28 -10.65 1.00
CA GLN A 278 0.40 -10.01 -0.13
C GLN A 278 0.11 -8.49 -0.21
N LEU A 279 -1.10 -8.03 0.13
CA LEU A 279 -1.44 -6.61 0.13
C LEU A 279 -0.63 -5.82 1.16
N GLY A 280 -0.53 -6.32 2.39
CA GLY A 280 0.27 -5.66 3.43
C GLY A 280 1.75 -5.59 3.05
N LEU A 281 2.32 -6.69 2.52
CA LEU A 281 3.69 -6.69 1.99
C LEU A 281 3.89 -5.69 0.86
N ALA A 282 2.92 -5.58 -0.07
CA ALA A 282 2.96 -4.60 -1.15
C ALA A 282 3.03 -3.16 -0.62
N CYS A 283 2.16 -2.82 0.33
CA CYS A 283 2.15 -1.48 0.91
C CYS A 283 3.47 -1.16 1.64
N LEU A 284 4.02 -2.12 2.41
CA LEU A 284 5.31 -1.96 3.07
C LEU A 284 6.45 -1.78 2.05
N SER A 285 6.46 -2.56 0.97
CA SER A 285 7.51 -2.43 -0.06
C SER A 285 7.44 -1.13 -0.83
N VAL A 286 6.25 -0.61 -1.11
CA VAL A 286 6.09 0.70 -1.75
C VAL A 286 6.59 1.81 -0.83
N THR A 287 6.31 1.73 0.47
CA THR A 287 6.88 2.67 1.47
C THR A 287 8.41 2.64 1.44
N CYS A 288 9.01 1.44 1.40
CA CYS A 288 10.46 1.28 1.28
C CYS A 288 11.00 1.87 -0.03
N GLU A 289 10.33 1.65 -1.16
CA GLU A 289 10.80 2.14 -2.46
C GLU A 289 10.75 3.68 -2.53
N ILE A 290 9.67 4.28 -2.03
CA ILE A 290 9.58 5.74 -1.93
C ILE A 290 10.73 6.29 -1.05
N ALA A 291 10.93 5.69 0.13
CA ALA A 291 11.99 6.08 1.04
C ALA A 291 13.38 5.92 0.42
N TYR A 292 13.64 4.80 -0.26
CA TYR A 292 14.92 4.52 -0.92
C TYR A 292 15.26 5.54 -2.00
N LYS A 293 14.26 5.95 -2.79
CA LYS A 293 14.44 7.00 -3.82
C LYS A 293 14.78 8.37 -3.22
N GLN A 294 14.38 8.59 -1.98
CA GLN A 294 14.71 9.79 -1.21
C GLN A 294 15.98 9.64 -0.37
N GLY A 295 16.68 8.50 -0.44
CA GLY A 295 17.94 8.28 0.26
C GLY A 295 17.82 7.64 1.66
N THR A 296 16.62 7.24 2.08
CA THR A 296 16.38 6.53 3.35
C THR A 296 16.23 5.03 3.09
N ASP A 297 17.10 4.18 3.62
CA ASP A 297 17.05 2.73 3.40
C ASP A 297 16.15 2.03 4.44
N LEU A 298 14.86 1.93 4.15
CA LEU A 298 13.90 1.17 4.95
C LEU A 298 13.91 -0.34 4.61
N TYR A 299 14.48 -0.74 3.50
CA TYR A 299 14.60 -2.16 3.14
C TYR A 299 15.54 -2.91 4.08
N GLY A 300 16.62 -2.24 4.55
CA GLY A 300 17.63 -2.83 5.42
C GLY A 300 17.22 -2.97 6.88
N VAL A 301 16.13 -2.32 7.33
CA VAL A 301 15.77 -2.30 8.76
C VAL A 301 15.46 -3.69 9.29
N LEU A 302 15.81 -3.91 10.58
CA LEU A 302 15.60 -5.19 11.28
C LEU A 302 16.15 -6.40 10.52
N ASP A 303 17.37 -6.29 10.03
CA ASP A 303 18.05 -7.34 9.27
C ASP A 303 17.20 -7.83 8.07
N ASN A 304 16.82 -6.88 7.22
CA ASN A 304 16.01 -7.12 6.02
C ASN A 304 14.66 -7.81 6.33
N ARG A 305 13.95 -7.35 7.36
CA ARG A 305 12.70 -7.95 7.82
C ARG A 305 11.68 -8.12 6.68
N LEU A 306 11.60 -7.14 5.79
CA LEU A 306 10.70 -7.19 4.64
C LEU A 306 11.03 -8.35 3.68
N GLN A 307 12.32 -8.62 3.43
CA GLN A 307 12.76 -9.75 2.62
C GLN A 307 12.27 -11.09 3.19
N LYS A 308 12.36 -11.27 4.51
CA LYS A 308 11.88 -12.47 5.20
C LYS A 308 10.38 -12.67 4.99
N GLY A 309 9.59 -11.60 5.11
CA GLY A 309 8.14 -11.64 4.87
C GLY A 309 7.78 -12.05 3.43
N TYR A 310 8.51 -11.53 2.45
CA TYR A 310 8.31 -11.90 1.05
C TYR A 310 8.70 -13.36 0.77
N GLU A 311 9.84 -13.83 1.25
CA GLU A 311 10.27 -15.23 1.07
C GLU A 311 9.29 -16.21 1.71
N TYR A 312 8.83 -15.93 2.94
CA TYR A 312 7.82 -16.73 3.62
C TYR A 312 6.50 -16.82 2.81
N THR A 313 5.98 -15.66 2.41
CA THR A 313 4.72 -15.60 1.68
C THR A 313 4.84 -16.21 0.29
N ALA A 314 5.95 -15.95 -0.40
CA ALA A 314 6.24 -16.54 -1.71
C ALA A 314 6.38 -18.06 -1.64
N GLN A 315 7.09 -18.60 -0.63
CA GLN A 315 7.26 -20.05 -0.42
C GLN A 315 5.89 -20.73 -0.37
N TYR A 316 4.99 -20.26 0.50
CA TYR A 316 3.67 -20.86 0.65
C TYR A 316 2.82 -20.73 -0.62
N ASN A 317 2.81 -19.55 -1.24
CA ASN A 317 2.03 -19.31 -2.45
C ASN A 317 2.59 -20.02 -3.69
N ALA A 318 3.90 -20.32 -3.73
CA ALA A 318 4.51 -21.14 -4.78
C ALA A 318 4.13 -22.62 -4.70
N GLY A 319 3.52 -23.07 -3.59
CA GLY A 319 3.02 -24.43 -3.41
C GLY A 319 3.79 -25.27 -2.40
N HIS A 320 4.75 -24.69 -1.66
CA HIS A 320 5.47 -25.39 -0.61
C HIS A 320 4.64 -25.46 0.68
N ASP A 321 4.53 -26.66 1.28
CA ASP A 321 3.74 -26.88 2.49
C ASP A 321 4.57 -26.85 3.78
N ASP A 322 5.90 -26.87 3.67
CA ASP A 322 6.86 -26.88 4.77
C ASP A 322 7.16 -25.47 5.34
N VAL A 323 6.11 -24.64 5.42
CA VAL A 323 6.20 -23.27 5.93
C VAL A 323 5.79 -23.26 7.41
N PRO A 324 6.65 -22.79 8.34
CA PRO A 324 6.31 -22.77 9.76
C PRO A 324 5.15 -21.80 10.03
N PHE A 325 4.32 -22.13 11.00
CA PHE A 325 3.23 -21.27 11.45
C PHE A 325 3.14 -21.25 12.98
N LYS A 326 3.11 -20.05 13.54
CA LYS A 326 2.81 -19.80 14.96
C LYS A 326 1.49 -19.01 15.05
N THR A 327 0.65 -19.31 16.03
CA THR A 327 -0.53 -18.50 16.29
C THR A 327 -0.08 -17.05 16.59
N TRP A 328 -0.63 -16.10 15.83
CA TRP A 328 -0.25 -14.69 15.94
C TRP A 328 -0.96 -14.03 17.11
N LYS A 329 -0.20 -13.36 17.97
CA LYS A 329 -0.74 -12.47 19.00
C LYS A 329 -0.56 -11.03 18.53
N ASP A 330 -1.60 -10.50 17.92
CA ASP A 330 -1.54 -9.13 17.39
C ASP A 330 -1.68 -8.09 18.51
N ILE A 331 -1.25 -6.86 18.23
CA ILE A 331 -1.22 -5.79 19.24
C ILE A 331 -2.62 -5.32 19.67
N THR A 332 -3.67 -5.59 18.88
CA THR A 332 -5.05 -5.25 19.25
C THR A 332 -5.72 -6.33 20.09
N GLY A 333 -5.18 -7.53 20.14
CA GLY A 333 -5.81 -8.70 20.75
C GLY A 333 -7.07 -9.21 20.02
N LYS A 334 -7.35 -8.72 18.80
CA LYS A 334 -8.56 -9.08 18.05
C LYS A 334 -8.30 -10.16 17.00
N TYR A 335 -7.12 -10.16 16.38
CA TYR A 335 -6.79 -11.00 15.24
C TYR A 335 -5.83 -12.12 15.62
N CYS A 336 -6.17 -12.89 16.64
CA CYS A 336 -5.30 -13.88 17.26
C CYS A 336 -5.91 -15.29 17.26
N SER A 337 -7.01 -15.53 16.55
CA SER A 337 -7.71 -16.83 16.51
C SER A 337 -7.21 -17.77 15.42
N TRP A 338 -6.32 -17.34 14.54
CA TRP A 338 -5.81 -18.16 13.47
C TRP A 338 -4.75 -19.14 13.98
N THR A 339 -5.05 -20.45 13.89
CA THR A 339 -4.17 -21.53 14.39
C THR A 339 -3.37 -22.24 13.29
N LYS A 340 -3.54 -21.81 12.03
CA LYS A 340 -2.82 -22.34 10.86
C LYS A 340 -2.73 -21.27 9.77
N ILE A 341 -1.76 -21.44 8.88
CA ILE A 341 -1.68 -20.63 7.67
C ILE A 341 -2.93 -20.88 6.80
N SER A 342 -3.49 -19.79 6.26
CA SER A 342 -4.70 -19.88 5.44
C SER A 342 -4.38 -20.30 4.01
N SER A 343 -5.15 -21.25 3.48
CA SER A 343 -5.10 -21.61 2.06
C SER A 343 -6.03 -20.75 1.18
N ASP A 344 -6.80 -19.84 1.77
CA ASP A 344 -7.63 -18.94 0.98
C ASP A 344 -6.77 -18.02 0.12
N GLN A 345 -7.08 -17.93 -1.17
CA GLN A 345 -6.32 -17.21 -2.20
C GLN A 345 -4.86 -17.69 -2.38
N ARG A 346 -4.49 -18.88 -1.89
CA ARG A 346 -3.17 -19.46 -2.12
C ARG A 346 -2.91 -19.66 -3.61
N GLY A 347 -1.77 -19.17 -4.09
CA GLY A 347 -1.39 -19.25 -5.50
C GLY A 347 -2.10 -18.24 -6.42
N VAL A 348 -2.95 -17.37 -5.86
CA VAL A 348 -3.47 -16.20 -6.58
C VAL A 348 -2.49 -15.05 -6.35
N PHE A 349 -1.58 -14.89 -7.29
CA PHE A 349 -0.51 -13.92 -7.17
C PHE A 349 -0.97 -12.48 -7.42
N ARG A 350 -0.46 -11.57 -6.59
CA ARG A 350 -0.51 -10.13 -6.83
C ARG A 350 0.82 -9.67 -7.45
N PRO A 351 0.85 -8.66 -8.31
CA PRO A 351 2.07 -8.17 -8.95
C PRO A 351 2.90 -7.30 -7.99
N VAL A 352 3.41 -7.90 -6.93
CA VAL A 352 4.08 -7.20 -5.83
C VAL A 352 5.54 -7.65 -5.62
N TYR A 353 5.97 -8.68 -6.33
CA TYR A 353 7.24 -9.37 -6.06
C TYR A 353 8.45 -8.73 -6.75
N GLU A 354 8.26 -8.12 -7.92
CA GLU A 354 9.35 -7.57 -8.74
C GLU A 354 10.14 -6.46 -8.06
N MET A 355 9.47 -5.55 -7.37
CA MET A 355 10.10 -4.40 -6.71
C MET A 355 11.11 -4.84 -5.65
N VAL A 356 10.71 -5.74 -4.77
CA VAL A 356 11.58 -6.25 -3.70
C VAL A 356 12.68 -7.15 -4.25
N TYR A 357 12.38 -7.97 -5.26
CA TYR A 357 13.38 -8.77 -5.95
C TYR A 357 14.44 -7.89 -6.60
N ASN A 358 14.03 -6.82 -7.27
CA ASN A 358 14.96 -5.86 -7.85
C ASN A 358 15.86 -5.22 -6.78
N HIS A 359 15.30 -4.85 -5.63
CA HIS A 359 16.10 -4.28 -4.56
C HIS A 359 17.10 -5.30 -4.00
N TYR A 360 16.62 -6.40 -3.42
CA TYR A 360 17.49 -7.31 -2.69
C TYR A 360 18.44 -8.13 -3.58
N VAL A 361 18.03 -8.44 -4.81
CA VAL A 361 18.85 -9.25 -5.71
C VAL A 361 19.66 -8.39 -6.69
N ASN A 362 19.02 -7.48 -7.42
CA ASN A 362 19.71 -6.73 -8.46
C ASN A 362 20.55 -5.57 -7.90
N ARG A 363 20.00 -4.79 -6.95
CA ARG A 363 20.72 -3.67 -6.32
C ARG A 363 21.72 -4.15 -5.25
N LYS A 364 21.31 -5.05 -4.35
CA LYS A 364 22.11 -5.49 -3.18
C LYS A 364 22.89 -6.79 -3.40
N ARG A 365 22.71 -7.48 -4.54
CA ARG A 365 23.41 -8.73 -4.90
C ARG A 365 23.14 -9.91 -3.95
N GLY A 366 22.02 -9.89 -3.25
CA GLY A 366 21.53 -10.99 -2.41
C GLY A 366 20.78 -12.06 -3.19
N SER A 367 19.95 -12.83 -2.51
CA SER A 367 19.14 -13.88 -3.12
C SER A 367 17.73 -13.89 -2.53
N MET A 368 16.73 -14.19 -3.37
CA MET A 368 15.34 -14.42 -2.99
C MET A 368 14.80 -15.62 -3.78
N LYS A 369 14.95 -16.80 -3.21
CA LYS A 369 14.66 -18.08 -3.89
C LYS A 369 13.20 -18.23 -4.25
N TYR A 370 12.31 -18.07 -3.28
CA TYR A 370 10.89 -18.30 -3.45
C TYR A 370 10.19 -17.15 -4.16
N THR A 371 10.62 -15.92 -3.89
CA THR A 371 10.17 -14.75 -4.66
C THR A 371 10.51 -14.91 -6.14
N LYS A 372 11.73 -15.40 -6.46
CA LYS A 372 12.10 -15.69 -7.85
C LYS A 372 11.21 -16.77 -8.48
N GLU A 373 10.90 -17.83 -7.73
CA GLU A 373 10.01 -18.90 -8.21
C GLU A 373 8.61 -18.34 -8.59
N VAL A 374 8.07 -17.43 -7.77
CA VAL A 374 6.80 -16.74 -8.09
C VAL A 374 6.96 -15.87 -9.34
N ILE A 375 7.97 -15.03 -9.39
CA ILE A 375 8.22 -14.13 -10.54
C ILE A 375 8.34 -14.93 -11.85
N ASP A 376 9.05 -16.04 -11.85
CA ASP A 376 9.21 -16.89 -13.03
C ASP A 376 7.86 -17.50 -13.52
N LYS A 377 6.87 -17.65 -12.61
CA LYS A 377 5.52 -18.12 -12.94
C LYS A 377 4.61 -17.04 -13.53
N ILE A 378 4.80 -15.78 -13.12
CA ILE A 378 3.86 -14.69 -13.43
C ILE A 378 4.34 -13.72 -14.53
N ARG A 379 5.64 -13.73 -14.85
CA ARG A 379 6.16 -12.89 -15.95
C ARG A 379 5.66 -13.31 -17.32
N PRO A 380 5.36 -12.35 -18.21
CA PRO A 380 5.34 -10.91 -17.99
C PRO A 380 4.08 -10.47 -17.24
N GLU A 381 4.23 -9.54 -16.30
CA GLU A 381 3.12 -8.94 -15.57
C GLU A 381 2.77 -7.56 -16.14
N GLY A 382 1.49 -7.26 -16.21
CA GLY A 382 1.04 -5.87 -16.31
C GLY A 382 1.25 -5.14 -14.97
N TYR A 383 1.09 -3.83 -15.01
CA TYR A 383 1.25 -2.98 -13.84
C TYR A 383 0.09 -3.08 -12.85
N TYR A 384 0.39 -2.99 -11.53
CA TYR A 384 -0.62 -2.86 -10.47
C TYR A 384 -0.26 -1.91 -9.32
N TYR A 385 1.02 -1.62 -9.04
CA TYR A 385 1.42 -0.76 -7.92
C TYR A 385 2.52 0.22 -8.30
#